data_b986836f42f1419fd249f8b8a0aed9f7
#
_entry.id   b986836f42f1419fd249f8b8a0aed9f7
#
_cell.length_a   1.000
_cell.length_b   1.000
_cell.length_c   1.000
_cell.angle_alpha   90.00
_cell.angle_beta   90.00
_cell.angle_gamma   90.00
#
_symmetry.space_group_name_H-M   'P 1'
#
loop_
_entity.id
_entity.type
_entity.pdbx_description
1 polymer ?
#
loop_
_entity_poly.entity_id
_entity_poly.type
_entity_poly.pdbx_seq_one_letter_code
_entity_poly.pdbx_strand_id
1 'polypeptide(L)'
;MSSKKSRGRSAAPRRTLTKTMLLPLDKTSVQRQSLSHHLALAACRDGHGNAYLFNELIRTTYIAWFLQQAGYGDEPVERYKAVEHAVEATHLRADESNEWILAEDAVSAFEQLLVLHDWQLNVAPRYKVIDAEQQLKRFLAGTASSPIPEPCQGGTVATRLSNT
;
A
#
# COMPACT_ATOMS: atom_id res chain seq x y z
N MET A 1 -13.60 36.68 -41.39
CA MET A 1 -12.87 35.39 -41.57
C MET A 1 -12.02 35.15 -40.33
N SER A 2 -12.50 34.30 -39.41
CA SER A 2 -11.87 34.12 -38.10
C SER A 2 -11.30 32.70 -38.06
N SER A 3 -9.95 32.58 -38.09
CA SER A 3 -9.23 31.33 -38.14
C SER A 3 -9.10 30.76 -36.72
N LYS A 4 -9.80 29.64 -36.41
CA LYS A 4 -9.70 28.91 -35.18
C LYS A 4 -8.38 28.13 -35.16
N LYS A 5 -7.41 28.60 -34.39
CA LYS A 5 -6.14 27.92 -34.13
C LYS A 5 -6.39 26.73 -33.18
N SER A 6 -6.39 25.52 -33.74
CA SER A 6 -6.42 24.24 -33.01
C SER A 6 -5.16 24.12 -32.14
N ARG A 7 -5.35 24.17 -30.80
CA ARG A 7 -4.28 23.83 -29.85
C ARG A 7 -4.07 22.32 -29.86
N GLY A 8 -3.04 21.86 -30.53
CA GLY A 8 -2.58 20.48 -30.46
C GLY A 8 -2.27 20.10 -29.00
N ARG A 9 -2.95 19.07 -28.49
CA ARG A 9 -2.57 18.45 -27.22
C ARG A 9 -1.19 17.85 -27.38
N SER A 10 -0.20 18.48 -26.77
CA SER A 10 1.15 17.90 -26.63
C SER A 10 1.05 16.60 -25.85
N ALA A 11 1.22 15.48 -26.52
CA ALA A 11 1.33 14.18 -25.86
C ALA A 11 2.58 14.20 -24.98
N ALA A 12 2.43 13.92 -23.69
CA ALA A 12 3.56 13.79 -22.79
C ALA A 12 4.54 12.74 -23.33
N PRO A 13 5.87 12.98 -23.26
CA PRO A 13 6.85 12.07 -23.80
C PRO A 13 6.73 10.69 -23.14
N ARG A 14 6.48 9.66 -23.93
CA ARG A 14 6.45 8.27 -23.47
C ARG A 14 7.83 7.93 -22.90
N ARG A 15 7.87 7.66 -21.61
CA ARG A 15 9.09 7.24 -20.92
C ARG A 15 9.56 5.91 -21.54
N THR A 16 10.70 5.91 -22.19
CA THR A 16 11.30 4.68 -22.75
C THR A 16 11.80 3.82 -21.57
N LEU A 17 11.27 2.59 -21.47
CA LEU A 17 11.72 1.64 -20.47
C LEU A 17 13.03 0.99 -20.92
N THR A 18 14.02 1.02 -20.05
CA THR A 18 15.29 0.29 -20.27
C THR A 18 15.11 -1.19 -19.93
N LYS A 19 15.99 -2.06 -20.44
CA LYS A 19 15.99 -3.50 -20.12
C LYS A 19 16.01 -3.74 -18.60
N THR A 20 16.80 -2.98 -17.86
CA THR A 20 16.91 -3.08 -16.39
C THR A 20 15.58 -2.75 -15.69
N MET A 21 14.79 -1.86 -16.24
CA MET A 21 13.48 -1.51 -15.67
C MET A 21 12.41 -2.59 -15.88
N LEU A 22 12.59 -3.45 -16.88
CA LEU A 22 11.69 -4.57 -17.18
C LEU A 22 11.97 -5.81 -16.33
N LEU A 23 13.11 -5.86 -15.66
CA LEU A 23 13.47 -6.93 -14.72
C LEU A 23 13.04 -6.58 -13.30
N PRO A 24 12.80 -7.57 -12.43
CA PRO A 24 12.64 -7.35 -11.00
C PRO A 24 13.85 -6.65 -10.37
N LEU A 25 13.70 -6.20 -9.14
CA LEU A 25 14.82 -5.71 -8.33
C LEU A 25 15.88 -6.80 -8.18
N ASP A 26 17.14 -6.39 -8.04
CA ASP A 26 18.19 -7.35 -7.71
C ASP A 26 18.01 -7.93 -6.31
N LYS A 27 18.47 -9.17 -6.12
CA LYS A 27 18.27 -9.94 -4.88
C LYS A 27 18.78 -9.20 -3.63
N THR A 28 19.90 -8.50 -3.73
CA THR A 28 20.48 -7.75 -2.61
C THR A 28 19.59 -6.58 -2.21
N SER A 29 19.02 -5.86 -3.18
CA SER A 29 18.06 -4.79 -2.93
C SER A 29 16.77 -5.29 -2.29
N VAL A 30 16.23 -6.41 -2.78
CA VAL A 30 15.04 -7.05 -2.19
C VAL A 30 15.32 -7.45 -0.74
N GLN A 31 16.41 -8.16 -0.48
CA GLN A 31 16.77 -8.60 0.88
C GLN A 31 16.95 -7.43 1.84
N ARG A 32 17.57 -6.33 1.39
CA ARG A 32 17.74 -5.14 2.23
C ARG A 32 16.42 -4.50 2.58
N GLN A 33 15.51 -4.34 1.64
CA GLN A 33 14.18 -3.77 1.88
C GLN A 33 13.36 -4.68 2.79
N SER A 34 13.28 -5.97 2.49
CA SER A 34 12.60 -6.96 3.30
C SER A 34 13.09 -6.93 4.75
N LEU A 35 14.40 -7.01 4.97
CA LEU A 35 14.99 -6.95 6.31
C LEU A 35 14.61 -5.66 7.05
N SER A 36 14.65 -4.52 6.36
CA SER A 36 14.29 -3.21 6.97
C SER A 36 12.84 -3.21 7.45
N HIS A 37 11.91 -3.73 6.63
CA HIS A 37 10.48 -3.76 6.97
C HIS A 37 10.19 -4.74 8.13
N HIS A 38 10.79 -5.92 8.10
CA HIS A 38 10.63 -6.89 9.19
C HIS A 38 11.25 -6.42 10.50
N LEU A 39 12.39 -5.73 10.47
CA LEU A 39 12.98 -5.11 11.66
C LEU A 39 12.11 -3.98 12.21
N ALA A 40 11.49 -3.17 11.34
CA ALA A 40 10.55 -2.14 11.76
C ALA A 40 9.34 -2.76 12.48
N LEU A 41 8.78 -3.86 11.94
CA LEU A 41 7.69 -4.57 12.57
C LEU A 41 8.08 -5.17 13.93
N ALA A 42 9.25 -5.82 14.01
CA ALA A 42 9.76 -6.38 15.25
C ALA A 42 9.94 -5.28 16.33
N ALA A 43 10.50 -4.14 15.98
CA ALA A 43 10.66 -3.02 16.90
C ALA A 43 9.30 -2.48 17.40
N CYS A 44 8.30 -2.36 16.52
CA CYS A 44 6.96 -1.92 16.91
C CYS A 44 6.22 -2.96 17.77
N ARG A 45 6.46 -4.26 17.56
CA ARG A 45 5.95 -5.33 18.40
C ARG A 45 6.56 -5.32 19.79
N ASP A 46 7.86 -5.13 19.88
CA ASP A 46 8.63 -5.28 21.12
C ASP A 46 8.67 -3.97 21.96
N GLY A 47 7.87 -2.96 21.59
CA GLY A 47 7.81 -1.70 22.32
C GLY A 47 8.96 -0.72 22.05
N HIS A 48 9.77 -0.98 21.05
CA HIS A 48 10.85 -0.11 20.57
C HIS A 48 10.47 0.68 19.30
N GLY A 49 9.17 0.71 18.98
CA GLY A 49 8.62 1.45 17.87
C GLY A 49 8.76 2.95 18.05
N ASN A 50 8.63 3.66 16.94
CA ASN A 50 8.54 5.11 16.89
C ASN A 50 7.76 5.52 15.64
N ALA A 51 7.37 6.80 15.55
CA ALA A 51 6.62 7.34 14.42
C ALA A 51 7.28 7.06 13.05
N TYR A 52 8.60 7.06 12.97
CA TYR A 52 9.32 6.80 11.72
C TYR A 52 9.14 5.34 11.26
N LEU A 53 9.44 4.38 12.14
CA LEU A 53 9.30 2.95 11.83
C LEU A 53 7.84 2.59 11.50
N PHE A 54 6.92 3.19 12.22
CA PHE A 54 5.50 3.00 12.00
C PHE A 54 5.04 3.55 10.64
N ASN A 55 5.51 4.75 10.26
CA ASN A 55 5.26 5.32 8.94
C ASN A 55 5.85 4.46 7.81
N GLU A 56 7.00 3.83 8.01
CA GLU A 56 7.58 2.90 7.03
C GLU A 56 6.68 1.67 6.81
N LEU A 57 6.10 1.10 7.87
CA LEU A 57 5.16 -0.01 7.76
C LEU A 57 3.89 0.37 6.97
N ILE A 58 3.32 1.54 7.26
CA ILE A 58 2.16 2.07 6.50
C ILE A 58 2.48 2.29 5.04
N ARG A 59 3.61 2.93 4.76
CA ARG A 59 4.05 3.17 3.38
C ARG A 59 4.22 1.87 2.62
N THR A 60 4.79 0.85 3.27
CA THR A 60 4.94 -0.50 2.70
C THR A 60 3.59 -1.12 2.39
N THR A 61 2.61 -0.97 3.29
CA THR A 61 1.22 -1.42 3.07
C THR A 61 0.61 -0.79 1.83
N TYR A 62 0.74 0.52 1.65
CA TYR A 62 0.19 1.21 0.49
C TYR A 62 0.94 0.87 -0.82
N ILE A 63 2.25 0.68 -0.76
CA ILE A 63 3.02 0.21 -1.92
C ILE A 63 2.56 -1.21 -2.32
N ALA A 64 2.38 -2.11 -1.34
CA ALA A 64 1.87 -3.46 -1.59
C ALA A 64 0.47 -3.42 -2.22
N TRP A 65 -0.41 -2.53 -1.76
CA TRP A 65 -1.72 -2.29 -2.37
C TRP A 65 -1.60 -1.84 -3.84
N PHE A 66 -0.78 -0.84 -4.14
CA PHE A 66 -0.60 -0.36 -5.51
C PHE A 66 0.03 -1.41 -6.42
N LEU A 67 0.93 -2.26 -5.91
CA LEU A 67 1.48 -3.39 -6.66
C LEU A 67 0.41 -4.44 -6.93
N GLN A 68 -0.48 -4.73 -5.97
CA GLN A 68 -1.63 -5.60 -6.21
C GLN A 68 -2.55 -5.04 -7.29
N GLN A 69 -2.87 -3.75 -7.28
CA GLN A 69 -3.66 -3.10 -8.33
C GLN A 69 -2.97 -3.17 -9.71
N ALA A 70 -1.65 -3.34 -9.73
CA ALA A 70 -0.87 -3.54 -10.94
C ALA A 70 -0.79 -5.03 -11.38
N GLY A 71 -1.48 -5.95 -10.67
CA GLY A 71 -1.57 -7.38 -10.99
C GLY A 71 -0.58 -8.27 -10.22
N TYR A 72 0.03 -7.77 -9.15
CA TYR A 72 0.96 -8.51 -8.30
C TYR A 72 0.33 -8.82 -6.94
N GLY A 73 -0.55 -9.80 -6.89
CA GLY A 73 -1.29 -10.25 -5.71
C GLY A 73 -2.80 -10.19 -5.90
N ASP A 74 -3.52 -10.88 -5.02
CA ASP A 74 -4.99 -11.00 -5.02
C ASP A 74 -5.56 -11.07 -3.59
N GLU A 75 -4.84 -10.48 -2.62
CA GLU A 75 -5.29 -10.45 -1.24
C GLU A 75 -6.61 -9.67 -1.08
N PRO A 76 -7.51 -10.14 -0.19
CA PRO A 76 -8.75 -9.44 0.09
C PRO A 76 -8.50 -8.00 0.58
N VAL A 77 -9.33 -7.06 0.14
CA VAL A 77 -9.23 -5.65 0.56
C VAL A 77 -9.33 -5.50 2.09
N GLU A 78 -10.09 -6.37 2.73
CA GLU A 78 -10.27 -6.43 4.18
C GLU A 78 -8.95 -6.61 4.94
N ARG A 79 -7.97 -7.32 4.35
CA ARG A 79 -6.64 -7.49 4.95
C ARG A 79 -5.89 -6.17 5.04
N TYR A 80 -5.92 -5.39 3.99
CA TYR A 80 -5.32 -4.05 3.99
C TYR A 80 -6.04 -3.09 4.93
N LYS A 81 -7.38 -3.19 5.00
CA LYS A 81 -8.18 -2.39 5.93
C LYS A 81 -7.93 -2.76 7.39
N ALA A 82 -7.73 -4.03 7.70
CA ALA A 82 -7.35 -4.45 9.05
C ALA A 82 -6.03 -3.79 9.50
N VAL A 83 -5.05 -3.69 8.59
CA VAL A 83 -3.80 -2.97 8.85
C VAL A 83 -4.05 -1.47 9.05
N GLU A 84 -4.86 -0.82 8.22
CA GLU A 84 -5.20 0.61 8.39
C GLU A 84 -5.85 0.89 9.74
N HIS A 85 -6.82 0.08 10.15
CA HIS A 85 -7.49 0.22 11.46
C HIS A 85 -6.50 0.02 12.63
N ALA A 86 -5.59 -0.97 12.52
CA ALA A 86 -4.57 -1.20 13.53
C ALA A 86 -3.62 -0.01 13.66
N VAL A 87 -3.31 0.63 12.54
CA VAL A 87 -2.53 1.86 12.49
C VAL A 87 -3.22 3.00 13.20
N GLU A 88 -4.47 3.26 12.85
CA GLU A 88 -5.26 4.32 13.46
C GLU A 88 -5.35 4.12 14.98
N ALA A 89 -5.65 2.92 15.44
CA ALA A 89 -5.68 2.57 16.85
C ALA A 89 -4.33 2.77 17.55
N THR A 90 -3.22 2.53 16.87
CA THR A 90 -1.88 2.75 17.43
C THR A 90 -1.54 4.25 17.48
N HIS A 91 -1.92 5.02 16.46
CA HIS A 91 -1.74 6.48 16.48
C HIS A 91 -2.50 7.13 17.65
N LEU A 92 -3.77 6.77 17.86
CA LEU A 92 -4.57 7.27 18.98
C LEU A 92 -3.89 7.00 20.34
N ARG A 93 -3.35 5.79 20.51
CA ARG A 93 -2.60 5.44 21.74
C ARG A 93 -1.29 6.22 21.87
N ALA A 94 -0.57 6.38 20.76
CA ALA A 94 0.69 7.11 20.76
C ALA A 94 0.51 8.60 21.06
N ASP A 95 -0.60 9.20 20.66
CA ASP A 95 -0.94 10.60 21.00
C ASP A 95 -1.18 10.77 22.50
N GLU A 96 -1.71 9.75 23.18
CA GLU A 96 -2.01 9.78 24.62
C GLU A 96 -0.80 9.42 25.50
N SER A 97 -0.05 8.38 25.12
CA SER A 97 1.00 7.77 25.95
C SER A 97 2.40 7.83 25.36
N ASN A 98 2.54 8.29 24.11
CA ASN A 98 3.79 8.21 23.32
C ASN A 98 4.30 6.76 23.12
N GLU A 99 3.40 5.77 23.21
CA GLU A 99 3.74 4.36 23.05
C GLU A 99 3.36 3.87 21.64
N TRP A 100 4.38 3.49 20.87
CA TRP A 100 4.24 2.99 19.50
C TRP A 100 4.30 1.45 19.47
N ILE A 101 3.34 0.82 20.18
CA ILE A 101 3.25 -0.64 20.29
C ILE A 101 2.08 -1.15 19.46
N LEU A 102 2.34 -2.12 18.60
CA LEU A 102 1.30 -2.82 17.85
C LEU A 102 0.61 -3.89 18.74
N ALA A 103 -0.70 -4.00 18.60
CA ALA A 103 -1.43 -5.12 19.18
C ALA A 103 -1.09 -6.43 18.43
N GLU A 104 -1.24 -7.58 19.06
CA GLU A 104 -0.79 -8.86 18.51
C GLU A 104 -1.53 -9.27 17.23
N ASP A 105 -2.81 -8.99 17.13
CA ASP A 105 -3.61 -9.16 15.92
C ASP A 105 -3.12 -8.27 14.77
N ALA A 106 -2.73 -7.03 15.09
CA ALA A 106 -2.12 -6.11 14.14
C ALA A 106 -0.75 -6.61 13.66
N VAL A 107 0.08 -7.15 14.54
CA VAL A 107 1.37 -7.76 14.18
C VAL A 107 1.16 -8.87 13.15
N SER A 108 0.22 -9.79 13.41
CA SER A 108 -0.10 -10.88 12.50
C SER A 108 -0.57 -10.38 11.12
N ALA A 109 -1.40 -9.32 11.09
CA ALA A 109 -1.85 -8.72 9.82
C ALA A 109 -0.68 -8.10 9.03
N PHE A 110 0.22 -7.40 9.70
CA PHE A 110 1.43 -6.86 9.08
C PHE A 110 2.39 -7.94 8.59
N GLU A 111 2.61 -9.02 9.37
CA GLU A 111 3.48 -10.13 8.95
C GLU A 111 3.01 -10.73 7.63
N GLN A 112 1.71 -11.01 7.49
CA GLN A 112 1.14 -11.54 6.25
C GLN A 112 1.32 -10.57 5.07
N LEU A 113 1.15 -9.28 5.32
CA LEU A 113 1.31 -8.26 4.30
C LEU A 113 2.77 -8.08 3.88
N LEU A 114 3.72 -8.16 4.82
CA LEU A 114 5.14 -8.10 4.50
C LEU A 114 5.60 -9.32 3.68
N VAL A 115 5.09 -10.51 3.98
CA VAL A 115 5.34 -11.71 3.16
C VAL A 115 4.84 -11.53 1.73
N LEU A 116 3.64 -10.99 1.56
CA LEU A 116 3.13 -10.64 0.23
C LEU A 116 4.05 -9.63 -0.46
N HIS A 117 4.44 -8.56 0.24
CA HIS A 117 5.29 -7.51 -0.32
C HIS A 117 6.66 -8.03 -0.72
N ASP A 118 7.26 -8.89 0.08
CA ASP A 118 8.52 -9.56 -0.25
C ASP A 118 8.41 -10.37 -1.55
N TRP A 119 7.32 -11.11 -1.74
CA TRP A 119 7.04 -11.79 -2.99
C TRP A 119 6.87 -10.80 -4.15
N GLN A 120 6.11 -9.72 -3.96
CA GLN A 120 5.92 -8.68 -4.97
C GLN A 120 7.25 -8.08 -5.45
N LEU A 121 8.16 -7.75 -4.53
CA LEU A 121 9.49 -7.21 -4.85
C LEU A 121 10.35 -8.19 -5.66
N ASN A 122 10.16 -9.50 -5.45
CA ASN A 122 10.88 -10.54 -6.19
C ASN A 122 10.34 -10.77 -7.61
N VAL A 123 9.06 -10.49 -7.88
CA VAL A 123 8.42 -10.81 -9.17
C VAL A 123 8.07 -9.58 -10.00
N ALA A 124 7.75 -8.45 -9.37
CA ALA A 124 7.35 -7.25 -10.07
C ALA A 124 8.54 -6.59 -10.77
N PRO A 125 8.41 -6.21 -12.06
CA PRO A 125 9.42 -5.42 -12.75
C PRO A 125 9.69 -4.10 -12.00
N ARG A 126 10.95 -3.68 -12.00
CA ARG A 126 11.38 -2.47 -11.29
C ARG A 126 10.55 -1.23 -11.59
N TYR A 127 10.13 -1.06 -12.85
CA TYR A 127 9.29 0.10 -13.21
C TYR A 127 7.92 0.08 -12.51
N LYS A 128 7.37 -1.10 -12.20
CA LYS A 128 6.11 -1.23 -11.45
C LYS A 128 6.28 -0.84 -9.99
N VAL A 129 7.40 -1.20 -9.37
CA VAL A 129 7.73 -0.76 -8.01
C VAL A 129 7.87 0.77 -7.98
N ILE A 130 8.59 1.35 -8.94
CA ILE A 130 8.72 2.82 -9.07
C ILE A 130 7.37 3.48 -9.30
N ASP A 131 6.49 2.90 -10.11
CA ASP A 131 5.15 3.43 -10.36
C ASP A 131 4.29 3.39 -9.08
N ALA A 132 4.38 2.31 -8.29
CA ALA A 132 3.70 2.20 -6.99
C ALA A 132 4.19 3.27 -5.99
N GLU A 133 5.51 3.48 -5.90
CA GLU A 133 6.09 4.56 -5.09
C GLU A 133 5.62 5.96 -5.55
N GLN A 134 5.49 6.17 -6.86
CA GLN A 134 4.97 7.44 -7.40
C GLN A 134 3.48 7.61 -7.11
N GLN A 135 2.69 6.52 -7.12
CA GLN A 135 1.29 6.56 -6.71
C GLN A 135 1.17 6.93 -5.23
N LEU A 136 1.99 6.33 -4.37
CA LEU A 136 2.06 6.71 -2.96
C LEU A 136 2.39 8.20 -2.78
N LYS A 137 3.41 8.71 -3.47
CA LYS A 137 3.76 10.14 -3.41
C LYS A 137 2.60 11.05 -3.82
N ARG A 138 1.87 10.69 -4.89
CA ARG A 138 0.69 11.44 -5.33
C ARG A 138 -0.45 11.37 -4.31
N PHE A 139 -0.68 10.20 -3.74
CA PHE A 139 -1.66 10.02 -2.67
C PHE A 139 -1.34 10.91 -1.45
N LEU A 140 -0.08 10.89 -0.97
CA LEU A 140 0.36 11.70 0.17
C LEU A 140 0.32 13.22 -0.10
N ALA A 141 0.37 13.65 -1.35
CA ALA A 141 0.19 15.05 -1.74
C ALA A 141 -1.28 15.44 -1.90
N GLY A 142 -2.20 14.50 -1.86
CA GLY A 142 -3.65 14.69 -1.95
C GLY A 142 -4.30 14.90 -0.59
N THR A 143 -5.64 14.95 -0.58
CA THR A 143 -6.47 15.11 0.62
C THR A 143 -7.22 13.84 1.01
N ALA A 144 -7.05 12.74 0.27
CA ALA A 144 -7.70 11.47 0.57
C ALA A 144 -7.10 10.83 1.83
N SER A 145 -7.93 10.23 2.67
CA SER A 145 -7.50 9.59 3.92
C SER A 145 -6.90 8.20 3.70
N SER A 146 -7.33 7.47 2.67
CA SER A 146 -6.85 6.14 2.32
C SER A 146 -6.83 5.93 0.81
N PRO A 147 -5.82 5.23 0.25
CA PRO A 147 -5.83 4.78 -1.14
C PRO A 147 -6.61 3.46 -1.31
N ILE A 148 -6.99 2.80 -0.23
CA ILE A 148 -7.65 1.50 -0.19
C ILE A 148 -9.17 1.73 -0.10
N PRO A 149 -9.98 1.22 -1.05
CA PRO A 149 -11.43 1.43 -1.02
C PRO A 149 -12.06 0.73 0.19
N GLU A 150 -13.21 1.25 0.65
CA GLU A 150 -14.01 0.54 1.64
C GLU A 150 -14.52 -0.78 1.03
N PRO A 151 -14.47 -1.90 1.80
CA PRO A 151 -15.04 -3.15 1.35
C PRO A 151 -16.53 -2.96 1.09
N CYS A 152 -17.00 -3.44 -0.07
CA CYS A 152 -18.43 -3.43 -0.37
C CYS A 152 -19.15 -4.22 0.72
N GLN A 153 -19.87 -3.55 1.60
CA GLN A 153 -20.82 -4.21 2.50
C GLN A 153 -21.85 -4.88 1.60
N GLY A 154 -21.78 -6.22 1.50
CA GLY A 154 -22.68 -7.04 0.70
C GLY A 154 -24.11 -6.67 1.07
N GLY A 155 -24.84 -6.09 0.11
CA GLY A 155 -26.24 -5.74 0.29
C GLY A 155 -27.00 -6.97 0.78
N THR A 156 -27.58 -6.86 1.96
CA THR A 156 -28.55 -7.82 2.49
C THR A 156 -29.67 -7.93 1.48
N VAL A 157 -29.66 -9.01 0.70
CA VAL A 157 -30.79 -9.37 -0.16
C VAL A 157 -31.93 -9.67 0.77
N ALA A 158 -32.78 -8.67 1.00
CA ALA A 158 -34.07 -8.86 1.69
C ALA A 158 -34.91 -9.78 0.79
N THR A 159 -34.91 -11.08 1.10
CA THR A 159 -35.83 -12.05 0.55
C THR A 159 -37.24 -11.64 0.98
N ARG A 160 -37.95 -10.93 0.10
CA ARG A 160 -39.39 -10.73 0.25
C ARG A 160 -40.06 -12.10 0.08
N LEU A 161 -40.41 -12.71 1.18
CA LEU A 161 -41.37 -13.79 1.21
C LEU A 161 -42.74 -13.18 0.86
N SER A 162 -43.16 -13.39 -0.37
CA SER A 162 -44.56 -13.15 -0.79
C SER A 162 -45.42 -14.22 -0.15
N ASN A 163 -46.22 -13.86 0.84
CA ASN A 163 -47.33 -14.67 1.30
C ASN A 163 -48.49 -14.49 0.27
N THR A 164 -48.92 -15.59 -0.28
CA THR A 164 -50.27 -15.76 -0.85
C THR A 164 -50.98 -16.85 -0.08
#